data_037a14a4ab36ed08ae34749d809f5417
#
_entry.id   037a14a4ab36ed08ae34749d809f5417
#
_cell.length_a   1.000
_cell.length_b   1.000
_cell.length_c   1.000
_cell.angle_alpha   90.00
_cell.angle_beta   90.00
_cell.angle_gamma   90.00
#
_symmetry.space_group_name_H-M   'P 1'
#
loop_
_entity.id
_entity.type
_entity.pdbx_description
1 polymer ?
#
loop_
_entity_poly.entity_id
_entity_poly.type
_entity_poly.pdbx_seq_one_letter_code
_entity_poly.pdbx_strand_id
1 'polypeptide(L)'
;MIRQARSRRLHRPVHFFESRLLAVRILSLILSFALACAAPSAFAAHPLQTEDTGTQGTANIEIENGFSRASTDGATLTTYQPQVSVGLATTIDAIVQPSLLWQRGPDGKASGLGDTNFDAKWRFWGSDPLSLAVRAGVLAPTSQHELGLPRGDYSEHALLVATWDDTPTTVHANVGATYVPPAPASPARRVLGHLSAAVMQTINEHLILTVDGDIDQDPSPRRSAWPGSLLAGAIWTARPGLDLDIGYQRSFDATTVTRTWLAGVTYRFSL
;
A
#
# COMPACT_ATOMS: atom_id res chain seq x y z
N MET A 1 40.09 -22.53 -68.43
CA MET A 1 39.99 -21.41 -67.48
C MET A 1 38.57 -21.31 -67.00
N ILE A 2 38.20 -21.88 -65.83
CA ILE A 2 36.86 -21.82 -65.26
C ILE A 2 37.04 -21.27 -63.82
N ARG A 3 36.55 -20.07 -63.59
CA ARG A 3 36.55 -19.42 -62.27
C ARG A 3 35.38 -19.97 -61.43
N GLN A 4 35.72 -20.58 -60.30
CA GLN A 4 34.74 -20.95 -59.26
C GLN A 4 34.35 -19.71 -58.46
N ALA A 5 33.06 -19.41 -58.44
CA ALA A 5 32.48 -18.42 -57.54
C ALA A 5 32.19 -19.06 -56.17
N ARG A 6 32.85 -18.59 -55.10
CA ARG A 6 32.56 -18.96 -53.72
C ARG A 6 31.35 -18.16 -53.21
N SER A 7 30.25 -18.83 -52.94
CA SER A 7 29.11 -18.25 -52.24
C SER A 7 29.45 -18.11 -50.74
N ARG A 8 29.53 -16.89 -50.24
CA ARG A 8 29.59 -16.59 -48.79
C ARG A 8 28.16 -16.63 -48.24
N ARG A 9 27.85 -17.64 -47.44
CA ARG A 9 26.64 -17.64 -46.58
C ARG A 9 26.84 -16.66 -45.45
N LEU A 10 26.07 -15.60 -45.44
CA LEU A 10 25.93 -14.69 -44.31
C LEU A 10 25.09 -15.38 -43.21
N HIS A 11 25.76 -15.82 -42.15
CA HIS A 11 25.06 -16.19 -40.90
C HIS A 11 24.58 -14.89 -40.25
N ARG A 12 23.27 -14.65 -40.25
CA ARG A 12 22.64 -13.62 -39.41
C ARG A 12 22.52 -14.18 -38.00
N PRO A 13 22.92 -13.43 -36.94
CA PRO A 13 22.76 -13.87 -35.55
C PRO A 13 21.30 -13.71 -35.14
N VAL A 14 20.56 -14.82 -35.00
CA VAL A 14 19.18 -14.87 -34.52
C VAL A 14 19.08 -14.59 -33.02
N HIS A 15 20.21 -14.63 -32.30
CA HIS A 15 20.27 -14.47 -30.84
C HIS A 15 20.01 -13.03 -30.30
N PHE A 16 20.04 -12.01 -31.17
CA PHE A 16 19.83 -10.62 -30.70
C PHE A 16 18.38 -10.23 -30.55
N PHE A 17 17.42 -10.96 -31.10
CA PHE A 17 16.01 -10.67 -31.04
C PHE A 17 15.33 -11.29 -29.79
N GLU A 18 15.78 -12.47 -29.37
CA GLU A 18 15.23 -13.17 -28.19
C GLU A 18 15.63 -12.48 -26.88
N SER A 19 16.85 -11.96 -26.79
CA SER A 19 17.32 -11.24 -25.61
C SER A 19 16.58 -9.90 -25.38
N ARG A 20 16.16 -9.22 -26.44
CA ARG A 20 15.35 -7.98 -26.33
C ARG A 20 13.91 -8.25 -25.92
N LEU A 21 13.29 -9.34 -26.40
CA LEU A 21 11.96 -9.75 -26.02
C LEU A 21 11.91 -10.23 -24.55
N LEU A 22 12.95 -10.90 -24.08
CA LEU A 22 13.09 -11.32 -22.71
C LEU A 22 13.26 -10.10 -21.78
N ALA A 23 14.14 -9.16 -22.15
CA ALA A 23 14.35 -7.92 -21.40
C ALA A 23 13.07 -7.05 -21.30
N VAL A 24 12.27 -6.96 -22.38
CA VAL A 24 11.00 -6.23 -22.37
C VAL A 24 9.95 -6.94 -21.51
N ARG A 25 9.91 -8.27 -21.49
CA ARG A 25 9.01 -9.03 -20.61
C ARG A 25 9.43 -8.92 -19.14
N ILE A 26 10.71 -8.96 -18.84
CA ILE A 26 11.27 -8.77 -17.51
C ILE A 26 11.00 -7.33 -17.03
N LEU A 27 11.24 -6.33 -17.87
CA LEU A 27 10.95 -4.93 -17.55
C LEU A 27 9.45 -4.67 -17.34
N SER A 28 8.56 -5.34 -18.09
CA SER A 28 7.11 -5.23 -17.90
C SER A 28 6.65 -5.95 -16.62
N LEU A 29 7.27 -7.08 -16.23
CA LEU A 29 6.99 -7.77 -14.97
C LEU A 29 7.49 -6.97 -13.75
N ILE A 30 8.68 -6.40 -13.82
CA ILE A 30 9.23 -5.50 -12.79
C ILE A 30 8.37 -4.24 -12.68
N LEU A 31 7.94 -3.65 -13.81
CA LEU A 31 7.07 -2.48 -13.84
C LEU A 31 5.67 -2.82 -13.30
N SER A 32 5.12 -4.01 -13.59
CA SER A 32 3.83 -4.45 -13.06
C SER A 32 3.89 -4.74 -11.55
N PHE A 33 5.00 -5.29 -11.05
CA PHE A 33 5.21 -5.51 -9.61
C PHE A 33 5.49 -4.18 -8.89
N ALA A 34 6.28 -3.28 -9.48
CA ALA A 34 6.52 -1.94 -8.94
C ALA A 34 5.24 -1.09 -8.92
N LEU A 35 4.33 -1.25 -9.93
CA LEU A 35 3.02 -0.59 -9.93
C LEU A 35 2.05 -1.21 -8.92
N ALA A 36 2.11 -2.52 -8.68
CA ALA A 36 1.30 -3.17 -7.64
C ALA A 36 1.74 -2.76 -6.21
N CYS A 37 3.01 -2.37 -6.04
CA CYS A 37 3.55 -1.85 -4.78
C CYS A 37 3.40 -0.32 -4.64
N ALA A 38 3.05 0.39 -5.72
CA ALA A 38 2.87 1.85 -5.73
C ALA A 38 1.40 2.28 -5.51
N ALA A 39 0.49 1.33 -5.20
CA ALA A 39 -0.82 1.71 -4.68
C ALA A 39 -0.57 2.42 -3.35
N PRO A 40 -1.01 3.68 -3.18
CA PRO A 40 -0.96 4.33 -1.89
C PRO A 40 -1.80 3.48 -0.94
N SER A 41 -1.13 2.84 0.01
CA SER A 41 -1.82 2.17 1.09
C SER A 41 -2.54 3.26 1.87
N ALA A 42 -3.86 3.31 1.78
CA ALA A 42 -4.66 4.09 2.71
C ALA A 42 -4.45 3.45 4.09
N PHE A 43 -3.90 4.23 5.00
CA PHE A 43 -3.40 3.72 6.27
C PHE A 43 -4.51 3.73 7.29
N ALA A 44 -4.94 2.56 7.68
CA ALA A 44 -5.89 2.29 8.75
C ALA A 44 -5.14 1.78 9.97
N ALA A 45 -5.83 1.75 11.12
CA ALA A 45 -5.36 0.96 12.26
C ALA A 45 -5.11 -0.48 11.80
N HIS A 46 -3.85 -0.93 11.91
CA HIS A 46 -3.45 -2.26 11.47
C HIS A 46 -4.38 -3.35 12.08
N PRO A 47 -4.86 -4.38 11.35
CA PRO A 47 -4.46 -4.78 10.00
C PRO A 47 -5.30 -4.15 8.86
N LEU A 48 -6.19 -3.19 9.15
CA LEU A 48 -7.07 -2.57 8.17
C LEU A 48 -6.31 -1.77 7.11
N GLN A 49 -6.88 -1.67 5.93
CA GLN A 49 -6.46 -0.76 4.86
C GLN A 49 -7.33 0.51 4.85
N THR A 50 -8.55 0.39 5.35
CA THR A 50 -9.53 1.47 5.47
C THR A 50 -9.25 2.31 6.70
N GLU A 51 -9.04 3.60 6.53
CA GLU A 51 -8.79 4.57 7.59
C GLU A 51 -10.06 4.82 8.42
N ASP A 52 -9.89 5.12 9.71
CA ASP A 52 -10.92 5.53 10.63
C ASP A 52 -10.87 7.05 10.94
N THR A 53 -11.89 7.56 11.61
CA THR A 53 -11.96 8.97 12.04
C THR A 53 -11.31 9.23 13.40
N GLY A 54 -10.78 8.21 14.07
CA GLY A 54 -10.14 8.34 15.37
C GLY A 54 -8.96 9.29 15.34
N THR A 55 -8.79 10.07 16.38
CA THR A 55 -7.63 10.93 16.63
C THR A 55 -7.11 10.69 18.02
N GLN A 56 -5.81 10.86 18.22
CA GLN A 56 -5.17 10.52 19.47
C GLN A 56 -5.56 11.46 20.62
N GLY A 57 -6.00 12.69 20.28
CA GLY A 57 -6.21 13.74 21.26
C GLY A 57 -4.89 14.37 21.71
N THR A 58 -4.99 15.55 22.33
CA THR A 58 -3.83 16.38 22.67
C THR A 58 -2.82 15.63 23.51
N ALA A 59 -1.55 15.65 23.10
CA ALA A 59 -0.40 15.06 23.78
C ALA A 59 -0.42 13.53 23.94
N ASN A 60 -1.31 12.82 23.24
CA ASN A 60 -1.25 11.37 23.14
C ASN A 60 -0.47 10.93 21.90
N ILE A 61 0.14 9.76 22.00
CA ILE A 61 0.92 9.16 20.92
C ILE A 61 0.42 7.73 20.70
N GLU A 62 0.28 7.36 19.44
CA GLU A 62 0.09 5.99 19.00
C GLU A 62 1.26 5.56 18.13
N ILE A 63 1.76 4.36 18.38
CA ILE A 63 2.79 3.71 17.56
C ILE A 63 2.21 2.39 17.08
N GLU A 64 1.99 2.30 15.77
CA GLU A 64 1.58 1.09 15.10
C GLU A 64 2.79 0.45 14.41
N ASN A 65 3.07 -0.81 14.68
CA ASN A 65 4.16 -1.56 14.06
C ASN A 65 3.57 -2.61 13.13
N GLY A 66 3.36 -2.25 11.88
CA GLY A 66 2.80 -3.13 10.86
C GLY A 66 3.87 -3.94 10.14
N PHE A 67 3.65 -5.25 10.05
CA PHE A 67 4.42 -6.18 9.21
C PHE A 67 3.50 -6.78 8.18
N SER A 68 3.95 -6.80 6.92
CA SER A 68 3.25 -7.51 5.85
C SER A 68 4.19 -8.37 5.05
N ARG A 69 3.67 -9.48 4.52
CA ARG A 69 4.36 -10.36 3.59
C ARG A 69 3.47 -10.68 2.41
N ALA A 70 3.70 -9.98 1.32
CA ALA A 70 3.03 -10.15 0.04
C ALA A 70 3.75 -11.20 -0.81
N SER A 71 2.99 -12.06 -1.47
CA SER A 71 3.47 -13.07 -2.41
C SER A 71 2.72 -12.97 -3.73
N THR A 72 3.45 -12.83 -4.85
CA THR A 72 2.91 -12.66 -6.20
C THR A 72 3.84 -13.38 -7.18
N ASP A 73 3.35 -14.39 -7.90
CA ASP A 73 4.04 -15.06 -9.03
C ASP A 73 5.52 -15.40 -8.78
N GLY A 74 5.82 -16.00 -7.62
CA GLY A 74 7.18 -16.41 -7.26
C GLY A 74 8.05 -15.30 -6.66
N ALA A 75 7.56 -14.07 -6.59
CA ALA A 75 8.18 -12.97 -5.87
C ALA A 75 7.54 -12.78 -4.48
N THR A 76 8.32 -12.29 -3.52
CA THR A 76 7.85 -11.92 -2.20
C THR A 76 8.35 -10.52 -1.84
N LEU A 77 7.48 -9.72 -1.23
CA LEU A 77 7.81 -8.46 -0.60
C LEU A 77 7.42 -8.56 0.88
N THR A 78 8.38 -8.38 1.76
CA THR A 78 8.11 -8.19 3.19
C THR A 78 8.31 -6.73 3.49
N THR A 79 7.35 -6.12 4.16
CA THR A 79 7.38 -4.72 4.56
C THR A 79 7.25 -4.63 6.08
N TYR A 80 8.08 -3.84 6.71
CA TYR A 80 7.86 -3.31 8.05
C TYR A 80 7.55 -1.82 7.90
N GLN A 81 6.41 -1.40 8.39
CA GLN A 81 5.88 -0.05 8.18
C GLN A 81 5.36 0.50 9.51
N PRO A 82 6.26 1.00 10.37
CA PRO A 82 5.84 1.65 11.60
C PRO A 82 5.15 2.98 11.27
N GLN A 83 4.05 3.26 11.96
CA GLN A 83 3.37 4.55 11.96
C GLN A 83 3.47 5.17 13.34
N VAL A 84 3.78 6.46 13.39
CA VAL A 84 3.72 7.27 14.61
C VAL A 84 2.70 8.36 14.39
N SER A 85 1.64 8.34 15.20
CA SER A 85 0.57 9.34 15.20
C SER A 85 0.65 10.15 16.48
N VAL A 86 0.73 11.47 16.37
CA VAL A 86 0.83 12.41 17.50
C VAL A 86 -0.37 13.34 17.50
N GLY A 87 -1.12 13.34 18.59
CA GLY A 87 -2.25 14.25 18.79
C GLY A 87 -1.78 15.69 19.02
N LEU A 88 -1.90 16.54 18.00
CA LEU A 88 -1.60 17.97 18.08
C LEU A 88 -2.73 18.74 18.77
N ALA A 89 -3.95 18.27 18.59
CA ALA A 89 -5.17 18.80 19.21
C ALA A 89 -6.15 17.64 19.46
N THR A 90 -7.28 17.92 20.10
CA THR A 90 -8.31 16.90 20.37
C THR A 90 -8.80 16.20 19.10
N THR A 91 -8.74 16.88 17.95
CA THR A 91 -9.28 16.39 16.68
C THR A 91 -8.25 16.43 15.53
N ILE A 92 -6.98 16.66 15.83
CA ILE A 92 -5.93 16.79 14.79
C ILE A 92 -4.72 15.97 15.19
N ASP A 93 -4.29 15.07 14.30
CA ASP A 93 -3.06 14.31 14.40
C ASP A 93 -2.05 14.68 13.31
N ALA A 94 -0.77 14.62 13.65
CA ALA A 94 0.32 14.50 12.70
C ALA A 94 0.80 13.05 12.65
N ILE A 95 1.05 12.54 11.45
CA ILE A 95 1.37 11.12 11.22
C ILE A 95 2.63 11.04 10.38
N VAL A 96 3.55 10.15 10.79
CA VAL A 96 4.75 9.81 10.02
C VAL A 96 4.83 8.30 9.90
N GLN A 97 5.04 7.81 8.67
CA GLN A 97 5.05 6.39 8.40
C GLN A 97 6.15 6.03 7.40
N PRO A 98 7.38 5.76 7.87
CA PRO A 98 8.46 5.20 7.07
C PRO A 98 8.20 3.73 6.74
N SER A 99 8.92 3.21 5.76
CA SER A 99 8.88 1.78 5.44
C SER A 99 10.28 1.17 5.33
N LEU A 100 10.41 -0.11 5.70
CA LEU A 100 11.56 -0.95 5.39
C LEU A 100 11.10 -2.13 4.57
N LEU A 101 11.81 -2.40 3.48
CA LEU A 101 11.43 -3.35 2.47
C LEU A 101 12.47 -4.46 2.34
N TRP A 102 12.00 -5.70 2.21
CA TRP A 102 12.80 -6.88 1.83
C TRP A 102 12.12 -7.57 0.67
N GLN A 103 12.66 -7.37 -0.51
CA GLN A 103 12.17 -7.97 -1.75
C GLN A 103 12.99 -9.20 -2.10
N ARG A 104 12.32 -10.24 -2.59
CA ARG A 104 12.94 -11.43 -3.18
C ARG A 104 12.12 -11.86 -4.38
N GLY A 105 12.79 -12.10 -5.49
CA GLY A 105 12.17 -12.56 -6.74
C GLY A 105 13.14 -13.34 -7.60
N PRO A 106 12.72 -13.72 -8.81
CA PRO A 106 13.57 -14.42 -9.78
C PRO A 106 14.86 -13.66 -10.11
N ASP A 107 14.82 -12.33 -10.10
CA ASP A 107 15.93 -11.45 -10.49
C ASP A 107 16.88 -11.12 -9.32
N GLY A 108 16.62 -11.65 -8.12
CA GLY A 108 17.48 -11.44 -6.96
C GLY A 108 16.77 -11.00 -5.69
N LYS A 109 17.55 -10.33 -4.85
CA LYS A 109 17.09 -9.82 -3.54
C LYS A 109 17.53 -8.37 -3.40
N ALA A 110 16.65 -7.55 -2.82
CA ALA A 110 16.95 -6.18 -2.42
C ALA A 110 16.35 -5.91 -1.05
N SER A 111 16.95 -5.04 -0.26
CA SER A 111 16.40 -4.60 1.02
C SER A 111 16.93 -3.22 1.38
N GLY A 112 16.12 -2.44 2.08
CA GLY A 112 16.47 -1.09 2.53
C GLY A 112 15.26 -0.26 2.90
N LEU A 113 15.47 1.04 3.07
CA LEU A 113 14.41 2.01 3.27
C LEU A 113 13.55 2.13 2.01
N GLY A 114 12.24 2.12 2.19
CA GLY A 114 11.25 2.52 1.20
C GLY A 114 10.86 3.98 1.36
N ASP A 115 9.76 4.35 0.73
CA ASP A 115 9.24 5.71 0.81
C ASP A 115 8.55 5.97 2.15
N THR A 116 8.46 7.25 2.52
CA THR A 116 7.89 7.68 3.81
C THR A 116 6.68 8.55 3.58
N ASN A 117 5.56 8.24 4.26
CA ASN A 117 4.39 9.12 4.32
C ASN A 117 4.52 10.15 5.45
N PHE A 118 4.05 11.36 5.16
CA PHE A 118 3.83 12.45 6.12
C PHE A 118 2.42 12.96 5.94
N ASP A 119 1.57 12.74 6.94
CA ASP A 119 0.14 13.04 6.88
C ASP A 119 -0.32 13.92 8.03
N ALA A 120 -1.44 14.59 7.82
CA ALA A 120 -2.27 15.15 8.86
C ALA A 120 -3.68 14.55 8.77
N LYS A 121 -4.25 14.21 9.91
CA LYS A 121 -5.64 13.77 10.03
C LYS A 121 -6.43 14.78 10.86
N TRP A 122 -7.57 15.22 10.36
CA TRP A 122 -8.46 16.15 11.03
C TRP A 122 -9.89 15.61 11.05
N ARG A 123 -10.37 15.25 12.25
CA ARG A 123 -11.77 14.94 12.49
C ARG A 123 -12.54 16.24 12.64
N PHE A 124 -13.19 16.67 11.58
CA PHE A 124 -13.85 17.96 11.50
C PHE A 124 -15.31 17.93 11.96
N TRP A 125 -15.92 16.73 12.07
CA TRP A 125 -17.28 16.54 12.55
C TRP A 125 -17.43 15.21 13.25
N GLY A 126 -18.30 15.16 14.29
CA GLY A 126 -18.66 13.95 15.00
C GLY A 126 -19.94 14.16 15.80
N SER A 127 -20.89 13.25 15.61
CA SER A 127 -22.13 13.14 16.36
C SER A 127 -22.56 11.68 16.33
N ASP A 128 -22.68 11.06 17.51
CA ASP A 128 -23.03 9.64 17.61
C ASP A 128 -24.25 9.27 16.76
N PRO A 129 -24.14 8.17 15.99
CA PRO A 129 -23.02 7.23 15.88
C PRO A 129 -22.03 7.57 14.75
N LEU A 130 -22.13 8.71 14.05
CA LEU A 130 -21.36 9.04 12.85
C LEU A 130 -20.28 10.09 13.13
N SER A 131 -19.11 9.92 12.54
CA SER A 131 -18.03 10.92 12.52
C SER A 131 -17.37 11.00 11.15
N LEU A 132 -16.79 12.19 10.86
CA LEU A 132 -16.13 12.48 9.58
C LEU A 132 -14.76 13.10 9.83
N ALA A 133 -13.78 12.65 9.03
CA ALA A 133 -12.41 13.18 9.03
C ALA A 133 -11.89 13.35 7.61
N VAL A 134 -10.84 14.13 7.48
CA VAL A 134 -9.96 14.18 6.32
C VAL A 134 -8.57 13.75 6.75
N ARG A 135 -7.95 12.85 6.01
CA ARG A 135 -6.52 12.56 6.08
C ARG A 135 -5.89 13.02 4.78
N ALA A 136 -4.83 13.82 4.84
CA ALA A 136 -4.12 14.31 3.66
C ALA A 136 -2.63 14.38 3.95
N GLY A 137 -1.83 14.10 2.92
CA GLY A 137 -0.40 14.09 3.08
C GLY A 137 0.37 13.88 1.80
N VAL A 138 1.64 13.57 1.99
CA VAL A 138 2.61 13.38 0.92
C VAL A 138 3.40 12.09 1.13
N LEU A 139 3.64 11.37 0.05
CA LEU A 139 4.62 10.30 -0.01
C LEU A 139 5.94 10.89 -0.49
N ALA A 140 6.94 10.93 0.38
CA ALA A 140 8.28 11.39 0.06
C ALA A 140 9.12 10.24 -0.49
N PRO A 141 9.85 10.41 -1.62
CA PRO A 141 10.68 9.37 -2.23
C PRO A 141 12.00 9.22 -1.46
N THR A 142 11.92 8.61 -0.28
CA THR A 142 13.07 8.34 0.60
C THR A 142 13.71 6.99 0.34
N SER A 143 13.20 6.21 -0.61
CA SER A 143 13.68 4.87 -0.91
C SER A 143 15.12 4.83 -1.39
N GLN A 144 15.83 3.77 -0.99
CA GLN A 144 17.22 3.48 -1.41
C GLN A 144 17.24 2.80 -2.78
N HIS A 145 16.91 3.55 -3.82
CA HIS A 145 16.88 3.07 -5.21
C HIS A 145 18.19 2.41 -5.67
N GLU A 146 19.33 2.87 -5.18
CA GLU A 146 20.65 2.33 -5.50
C GLU A 146 20.81 0.87 -5.06
N LEU A 147 19.99 0.41 -4.11
CA LEU A 147 19.96 -0.98 -3.66
C LEU A 147 18.96 -1.86 -4.44
N GLY A 148 18.43 -1.36 -5.57
CA GLY A 148 17.47 -2.08 -6.40
C GLY A 148 16.03 -2.08 -5.87
N LEU A 149 15.73 -1.24 -4.89
CA LEU A 149 14.37 -1.04 -4.41
C LEU A 149 13.57 -0.15 -5.38
N PRO A 150 12.26 -0.38 -5.50
CA PRO A 150 11.41 0.52 -6.25
C PRO A 150 11.52 1.94 -5.66
N ARG A 151 11.78 2.91 -6.51
CA ARG A 151 11.65 4.31 -6.13
C ARG A 151 10.25 4.76 -6.49
N GLY A 152 9.48 5.19 -5.48
CA GLY A 152 8.27 5.94 -5.70
C GLY A 152 8.58 7.35 -6.20
N ASP A 153 7.68 7.92 -6.96
CA ASP A 153 7.68 9.34 -7.21
C ASP A 153 7.04 10.05 -6.01
N TYR A 154 7.44 11.32 -5.79
CA TYR A 154 6.68 12.19 -4.89
C TYR A 154 5.20 12.14 -5.29
N SER A 155 4.32 11.94 -4.32
CA SER A 155 2.88 11.98 -4.56
C SER A 155 2.15 12.67 -3.42
N GLU A 156 0.99 13.22 -3.73
CA GLU A 156 0.09 13.85 -2.77
C GLU A 156 -1.21 13.06 -2.71
N HIS A 157 -1.77 12.88 -1.52
CA HIS A 157 -3.02 12.15 -1.38
C HIS A 157 -3.96 12.82 -0.37
N ALA A 158 -5.25 12.58 -0.56
CA ALA A 158 -6.27 12.97 0.39
C ALA A 158 -7.39 11.93 0.44
N LEU A 159 -7.88 11.67 1.63
CA LEU A 159 -9.01 10.79 1.94
C LEU A 159 -10.07 11.56 2.71
N LEU A 160 -11.32 11.44 2.29
CA LEU A 160 -12.48 11.71 3.15
C LEU A 160 -12.83 10.39 3.83
N VAL A 161 -12.92 10.42 5.15
CA VAL A 161 -13.10 9.27 6.03
C VAL A 161 -14.40 9.42 6.78
N ALA A 162 -15.20 8.35 6.82
CA ALA A 162 -16.40 8.25 7.63
C ALA A 162 -16.31 7.03 8.55
N THR A 163 -16.70 7.20 9.81
CA THR A 163 -16.87 6.10 10.77
C THR A 163 -18.29 6.14 11.34
N TRP A 164 -19.01 5.03 11.24
CA TRP A 164 -20.25 4.78 11.94
C TRP A 164 -19.97 3.75 13.05
N ASP A 165 -20.14 4.17 14.29
CA ASP A 165 -19.83 3.36 15.47
C ASP A 165 -21.10 3.15 16.29
N ASP A 166 -21.64 1.93 16.22
CA ASP A 166 -22.81 1.48 16.97
C ASP A 166 -22.49 0.08 17.53
N THR A 167 -21.79 0.11 18.66
CA THR A 167 -21.31 -1.12 19.34
C THR A 167 -22.41 -2.18 19.42
N PRO A 168 -22.15 -3.45 19.02
CA PRO A 168 -20.81 -4.05 18.84
C PRO A 168 -20.21 -3.92 17.41
N THR A 169 -20.84 -3.17 16.50
CA THR A 169 -20.41 -3.06 15.11
C THR A 169 -19.90 -1.66 14.79
N THR A 170 -18.72 -1.58 14.19
CA THR A 170 -18.17 -0.33 13.67
C THR A 170 -17.93 -0.48 12.16
N VAL A 171 -18.29 0.54 11.39
CA VAL A 171 -18.08 0.59 9.94
C VAL A 171 -17.25 1.81 9.58
N HIS A 172 -16.19 1.60 8.82
CA HIS A 172 -15.39 2.65 8.22
C HIS A 172 -15.60 2.68 6.72
N ALA A 173 -15.56 3.87 6.13
CA ALA A 173 -15.62 4.05 4.66
C ALA A 173 -14.75 5.22 4.25
N ASN A 174 -14.00 5.03 3.15
CA ASN A 174 -13.13 6.07 2.62
C ASN A 174 -13.40 6.32 1.14
N VAL A 175 -13.25 7.55 0.74
CA VAL A 175 -13.13 7.97 -0.65
C VAL A 175 -11.95 8.93 -0.77
N GLY A 176 -11.08 8.68 -1.74
CA GLY A 176 -9.89 9.50 -1.86
C GLY A 176 -9.27 9.52 -3.25
N ALA A 177 -8.21 10.28 -3.34
CA ALA A 177 -7.41 10.38 -4.55
C ALA A 177 -5.94 10.62 -4.22
N THR A 178 -5.09 10.11 -5.10
CA THR A 178 -3.65 10.36 -5.08
C THR A 178 -3.25 11.06 -6.36
N TYR A 179 -2.55 12.19 -6.25
CA TYR A 179 -1.90 12.85 -7.37
C TYR A 179 -0.45 12.37 -7.48
N VAL A 180 -0.10 11.87 -8.67
CA VAL A 180 1.26 11.43 -9.01
C VAL A 180 1.81 12.36 -10.09
N PRO A 181 2.93 13.06 -9.85
CA PRO A 181 3.55 13.92 -10.84
C PRO A 181 3.92 13.17 -12.13
N PRO A 182 3.94 13.85 -13.27
CA PRO A 182 4.25 13.21 -14.54
C PRO A 182 5.69 12.72 -14.60
N ALA A 183 5.89 11.42 -14.86
CA ALA A 183 7.20 10.90 -15.26
C ALA A 183 7.38 11.03 -16.78
N PRO A 184 8.57 11.47 -17.26
CA PRO A 184 8.79 11.76 -18.69
C PRO A 184 8.58 10.57 -19.64
N ALA A 185 8.59 9.34 -19.15
CA ALA A 185 8.55 8.12 -19.96
C ALA A 185 7.27 7.29 -19.80
N SER A 186 6.32 7.67 -18.95
CA SER A 186 5.12 6.88 -18.69
C SER A 186 3.82 7.66 -18.92
N PRO A 187 2.92 7.18 -19.81
CA PRO A 187 1.59 7.76 -19.98
C PRO A 187 0.64 7.30 -18.86
N ALA A 188 1.05 7.38 -17.59
CA ALA A 188 0.20 7.01 -16.46
C ALA A 188 -0.84 8.09 -16.15
N ARG A 189 -1.95 7.69 -15.49
CA ARG A 189 -2.91 8.64 -14.91
C ARG A 189 -2.19 9.47 -13.83
N ARG A 190 -2.54 10.74 -13.73
CA ARG A 190 -1.99 11.64 -12.72
C ARG A 190 -2.79 11.65 -11.43
N VAL A 191 -4.06 11.36 -11.52
CA VAL A 191 -4.97 11.25 -10.38
C VAL A 191 -5.51 9.83 -10.36
N LEU A 192 -5.31 9.16 -9.24
CA LEU A 192 -5.77 7.80 -8.99
C LEU A 192 -6.85 7.86 -7.91
N GLY A 193 -8.05 7.39 -8.22
CA GLY A 193 -9.14 7.29 -7.27
C GLY A 193 -8.97 6.07 -6.37
N HIS A 194 -9.44 6.20 -5.12
CA HIS A 194 -9.47 5.16 -4.09
C HIS A 194 -10.84 5.09 -3.44
N LEU A 195 -11.34 3.86 -3.20
CA LEU A 195 -12.52 3.59 -2.38
C LEU A 195 -12.22 2.41 -1.47
N SER A 196 -12.60 2.50 -0.20
CA SER A 196 -12.52 1.37 0.71
C SER A 196 -13.61 1.38 1.77
N ALA A 197 -13.88 0.19 2.33
CA ALA A 197 -14.79 0.04 3.46
C ALA A 197 -14.37 -1.14 4.34
N ALA A 198 -14.49 -0.97 5.66
CA ALA A 198 -14.23 -1.99 6.64
C ALA A 198 -15.39 -2.14 7.61
N VAL A 199 -15.61 -3.37 8.05
CA VAL A 199 -16.55 -3.70 9.14
C VAL A 199 -15.75 -4.36 10.25
N MET A 200 -15.88 -3.82 11.45
CA MET A 200 -15.31 -4.37 12.66
C MET A 200 -16.43 -4.86 13.57
N GLN A 201 -16.30 -6.06 14.09
CA GLN A 201 -17.25 -6.68 15.01
C GLN A 201 -16.57 -6.99 16.33
N THR A 202 -16.94 -6.27 17.37
CA THR A 202 -16.51 -6.54 18.75
C THR A 202 -17.19 -7.83 19.23
N ILE A 203 -16.39 -8.84 19.56
CA ILE A 203 -16.83 -10.14 20.06
C ILE A 203 -16.86 -10.12 21.59
N ASN A 204 -15.85 -9.53 22.21
CA ASN A 204 -15.73 -9.31 23.65
C ASN A 204 -14.72 -8.19 23.92
N GLU A 205 -14.42 -7.92 25.19
CA GLU A 205 -13.49 -6.86 25.62
C GLU A 205 -12.04 -7.00 25.10
N HIS A 206 -11.68 -8.17 24.58
CA HIS A 206 -10.34 -8.47 24.08
C HIS A 206 -10.27 -8.76 22.59
N LEU A 207 -11.38 -9.09 21.93
CA LEU A 207 -11.36 -9.59 20.56
C LEU A 207 -12.31 -8.82 19.66
N ILE A 208 -11.74 -8.29 18.56
CA ILE A 208 -12.48 -7.69 17.43
C ILE A 208 -12.14 -8.51 16.19
N LEU A 209 -13.15 -8.90 15.42
CA LEU A 209 -12.97 -9.46 14.08
C LEU A 209 -13.20 -8.35 13.04
N THR A 210 -12.47 -8.40 11.94
CA THR A 210 -12.57 -7.40 10.89
C THR A 210 -12.59 -8.01 9.50
N VAL A 211 -13.35 -7.36 8.62
CA VAL A 211 -13.31 -7.56 7.17
C VAL A 211 -13.15 -6.18 6.53
N ASP A 212 -12.23 -6.07 5.59
CA ASP A 212 -11.89 -4.82 4.90
C ASP A 212 -11.77 -5.08 3.40
N GLY A 213 -12.24 -4.15 2.58
CA GLY A 213 -12.13 -4.21 1.14
C GLY A 213 -11.83 -2.86 0.54
N ASP A 214 -10.96 -2.86 -0.44
CA ASP A 214 -10.54 -1.68 -1.17
C ASP A 214 -10.56 -1.89 -2.68
N ILE A 215 -10.72 -0.81 -3.42
CA ILE A 215 -10.50 -0.73 -4.87
C ILE A 215 -9.74 0.55 -5.21
N ASP A 216 -8.76 0.40 -6.10
CA ASP A 216 -7.92 1.49 -6.59
C ASP A 216 -8.02 1.61 -8.11
N GLN A 217 -8.01 2.84 -8.62
CA GLN A 217 -8.00 3.05 -10.05
C GLN A 217 -6.68 2.60 -10.67
N ASP A 218 -6.76 1.74 -11.71
CA ASP A 218 -5.56 1.31 -12.45
C ASP A 218 -4.80 2.54 -13.00
N PRO A 219 -3.51 2.67 -12.74
CA PRO A 219 -2.71 3.83 -13.20
C PRO A 219 -2.59 3.89 -14.73
N SER A 220 -2.84 2.80 -15.46
CA SER A 220 -2.80 2.80 -16.91
C SER A 220 -4.00 3.53 -17.50
N PRO A 221 -3.84 4.61 -18.30
CA PRO A 221 -4.96 5.31 -18.93
C PRO A 221 -5.69 4.45 -19.96
N ARG A 222 -5.08 3.34 -20.39
CA ARG A 222 -5.67 2.38 -21.34
C ARG A 222 -6.59 1.36 -20.67
N ARG A 223 -6.63 1.30 -19.34
CA ARG A 223 -7.46 0.41 -18.56
C ARG A 223 -8.46 1.23 -17.74
N SER A 224 -9.72 0.87 -17.79
CA SER A 224 -10.76 1.40 -16.90
C SER A 224 -11.01 0.51 -15.68
N ALA A 225 -10.05 -0.38 -15.36
CA ALA A 225 -10.17 -1.33 -14.28
C ALA A 225 -9.99 -0.66 -12.91
N TRP A 226 -10.64 -1.24 -11.91
CA TRP A 226 -10.51 -0.92 -10.51
C TRP A 226 -10.13 -2.22 -9.77
N PRO A 227 -8.84 -2.64 -9.86
CA PRO A 227 -8.38 -3.77 -9.06
C PRO A 227 -8.53 -3.45 -7.58
N GLY A 228 -8.73 -4.46 -6.78
CA GLY A 228 -8.90 -4.28 -5.36
C GLY A 228 -8.40 -5.47 -4.55
N SER A 229 -8.68 -5.42 -3.26
CA SER A 229 -8.37 -6.49 -2.34
C SER A 229 -9.46 -6.71 -1.31
N LEU A 230 -9.44 -7.88 -0.69
CA LEU A 230 -10.28 -8.23 0.44
C LEU A 230 -9.38 -8.80 1.54
N LEU A 231 -9.55 -8.25 2.74
CA LEU A 231 -8.86 -8.64 3.95
C LEU A 231 -9.84 -9.20 4.98
N ALA A 232 -9.43 -10.24 5.69
CA ALA A 232 -10.07 -10.67 6.92
C ALA A 232 -9.01 -10.74 8.02
N GLY A 233 -9.34 -10.25 9.20
CA GLY A 233 -8.40 -10.15 10.30
C GLY A 233 -9.03 -10.19 11.67
N ALA A 234 -8.16 -10.13 12.68
CA ALA A 234 -8.55 -10.06 14.09
C ALA A 234 -7.59 -9.13 14.82
N ILE A 235 -8.13 -8.38 15.78
CA ILE A 235 -7.40 -7.52 16.69
C ILE A 235 -7.66 -8.05 18.11
N TRP A 236 -6.59 -8.24 18.86
CA TRP A 236 -6.64 -8.69 20.25
C TRP A 236 -6.03 -7.65 21.18
N THR A 237 -6.87 -7.07 22.04
CA THR A 237 -6.45 -6.15 23.09
C THR A 237 -5.83 -6.95 24.24
N ALA A 238 -4.52 -6.98 24.29
CA ALA A 238 -3.76 -7.71 25.33
C ALA A 238 -3.86 -7.02 26.68
N ARG A 239 -3.93 -5.69 26.67
CA ARG A 239 -4.20 -4.82 27.84
C ARG A 239 -4.55 -3.41 27.33
N PRO A 240 -5.10 -2.53 28.17
CA PRO A 240 -5.34 -1.14 27.79
C PRO A 240 -4.10 -0.50 27.14
N GLY A 241 -4.26 0.07 25.95
CA GLY A 241 -3.21 0.70 25.17
C GLY A 241 -2.27 -0.24 24.43
N LEU A 242 -2.51 -1.57 24.42
CA LEU A 242 -1.70 -2.53 23.67
C LEU A 242 -2.59 -3.52 22.90
N ASP A 243 -2.60 -3.41 21.58
CA ASP A 243 -3.28 -4.31 20.68
C ASP A 243 -2.27 -5.13 19.86
N LEU A 244 -2.64 -6.37 19.59
CA LEU A 244 -1.97 -7.28 18.67
C LEU A 244 -2.95 -7.62 17.56
N ASP A 245 -2.49 -7.74 16.34
CA ASP A 245 -3.36 -8.05 15.23
C ASP A 245 -2.73 -9.01 14.23
N ILE A 246 -3.62 -9.65 13.47
CA ILE A 246 -3.26 -10.51 12.35
C ILE A 246 -4.32 -10.37 11.26
N GLY A 247 -3.88 -10.41 10.00
CA GLY A 247 -4.77 -10.37 8.84
C GLY A 247 -4.27 -11.20 7.67
N TYR A 248 -5.20 -11.53 6.81
CA TYR A 248 -4.91 -12.12 5.50
C TYR A 248 -5.68 -11.36 4.43
N GLN A 249 -4.97 -10.90 3.42
CA GLN A 249 -5.50 -10.12 2.30
C GLN A 249 -5.25 -10.86 0.99
N ARG A 250 -6.19 -10.74 0.06
CA ARG A 250 -6.06 -11.26 -1.30
C ARG A 250 -6.59 -10.24 -2.30
N SER A 251 -5.78 -9.95 -3.34
CA SER A 251 -6.21 -9.09 -4.45
C SER A 251 -7.19 -9.80 -5.39
N PHE A 252 -8.05 -9.01 -6.05
CA PHE A 252 -8.97 -9.43 -7.10
C PHE A 252 -8.94 -8.42 -8.27
N ASP A 253 -9.39 -8.83 -9.45
CA ASP A 253 -9.37 -8.04 -10.69
C ASP A 253 -8.01 -7.43 -11.06
N ALA A 254 -6.95 -7.90 -10.41
CA ALA A 254 -5.59 -7.56 -10.72
C ALA A 254 -5.04 -8.47 -11.84
N THR A 255 -4.03 -7.98 -12.55
CA THR A 255 -3.33 -8.77 -13.59
C THR A 255 -2.69 -10.03 -13.01
N THR A 256 -2.26 -9.95 -11.75
CA THR A 256 -1.69 -11.05 -10.97
C THR A 256 -2.28 -11.04 -9.57
N VAL A 257 -2.51 -12.25 -9.02
CA VAL A 257 -3.07 -12.39 -7.67
C VAL A 257 -1.99 -12.24 -6.63
N THR A 258 -2.12 -11.24 -5.79
CA THR A 258 -1.29 -11.06 -4.59
C THR A 258 -1.98 -11.62 -3.37
N ARG A 259 -1.22 -12.34 -2.53
CA ARG A 259 -1.64 -12.84 -1.22
C ARG A 259 -0.74 -12.24 -0.18
N THR A 260 -1.32 -11.60 0.84
CA THR A 260 -0.57 -10.89 1.88
C THR A 260 -0.99 -11.38 3.25
N TRP A 261 -0.02 -11.77 4.07
CA TRP A 261 -0.16 -11.93 5.50
C TRP A 261 0.24 -10.64 6.18
N LEU A 262 -0.56 -10.22 7.16
CA LEU A 262 -0.32 -9.03 7.95
C LEU A 262 -0.25 -9.43 9.42
N ALA A 263 0.59 -8.75 10.20
CA ALA A 263 0.64 -8.85 11.65
C ALA A 263 1.13 -7.53 12.22
N GLY A 264 0.58 -7.11 13.34
CA GLY A 264 0.91 -5.81 13.93
C GLY A 264 0.87 -5.79 15.44
N VAL A 265 1.46 -4.70 15.96
CA VAL A 265 1.43 -4.33 17.38
C VAL A 265 1.19 -2.84 17.46
N THR A 266 0.08 -2.44 18.07
CA THR A 266 -0.27 -1.05 18.31
C THR A 266 -0.11 -0.72 19.79
N TYR A 267 0.61 0.36 20.06
CA TYR A 267 0.82 0.86 21.41
C TYR A 267 0.39 2.32 21.54
N ARG A 268 -0.47 2.62 22.55
CA ARG A 268 -1.00 3.95 22.85
C ARG A 268 -0.55 4.40 24.22
N PHE A 269 -0.09 5.64 24.32
CA PHE A 269 0.32 6.25 25.58
C PHE A 269 0.11 7.77 25.57
N SER A 270 0.02 8.34 26.75
CA SER A 270 -0.02 9.79 26.96
C SER A 270 1.34 10.31 27.41
N LEU A 271 1.69 11.51 26.95
CA LEU A 271 2.91 12.24 27.39
C LEU A 271 2.66 12.99 28.71
#